data_bdea3d151a0784d51adb0f415c75f893
#
_entry.id   bdea3d151a0784d51adb0f415c75f893
#
_cell.length_a   1.000
_cell.length_b   1.000
_cell.length_c   1.000
_cell.angle_alpha   90.00
_cell.angle_beta   90.00
_cell.angle_gamma   90.00
#
_symmetry.space_group_name_H-M   'P 1'
#
loop_
_entity.id
_entity.type
_entity.pdbx_description
1 polymer ?
#
loop_
_entity_poly.entity_id
_entity_poly.type
_entity_poly.pdbx_seq_one_letter_code
_entity_poly.pdbx_strand_id
1 'polypeptide(L)'
;MTEKQFPVHCWLSRMWDTEAQIEQKIGYRDKLNSWGVGQYDAEHVSSRTGENTSETKYLEYTVLSEEIEKKITEYLYQNRRTEAVIGNVTNNLYRNILFDWYINHKKWNELCRTYNYGKSQLYSIRQKALDAVARSSRKVKQRKTTSSFR
;
A
#
# COMPACT_ATOMS: atom_id res chain seq x y z
N MET A 1 15.41 -15.11 3.23
CA MET A 1 14.03 -15.64 3.19
C MET A 1 13.99 -16.98 2.50
N THR A 2 13.23 -17.90 3.04
CA THR A 2 12.99 -19.20 2.41
C THR A 2 11.97 -19.08 1.26
N GLU A 3 11.91 -20.11 0.41
CA GLU A 3 10.91 -20.16 -0.68
C GLU A 3 9.46 -20.04 -0.20
N LYS A 4 9.18 -20.41 1.04
CA LYS A 4 7.85 -20.31 1.64
C LYS A 4 7.55 -18.93 2.20
N GLN A 5 8.57 -18.21 2.64
CA GLN A 5 8.43 -16.88 3.25
C GLN A 5 8.34 -15.76 2.21
N PHE A 6 9.02 -15.91 1.09
CA PHE A 6 9.06 -14.88 0.05
C PHE A 6 7.69 -14.56 -0.55
N PRO A 7 6.84 -15.54 -0.90
CA PRO A 7 5.49 -15.23 -1.38
C PRO A 7 4.63 -14.52 -0.33
N VAL A 8 4.78 -14.88 0.94
CA VAL A 8 4.07 -14.19 2.04
C VAL A 8 4.51 -12.73 2.14
N HIS A 9 5.82 -12.50 2.10
CA HIS A 9 6.38 -11.15 2.09
C HIS A 9 5.85 -10.33 0.90
N CYS A 10 5.86 -10.86 -0.30
CA CYS A 10 5.34 -10.19 -1.50
C CYS A 10 3.87 -9.84 -1.35
N TRP A 11 3.08 -10.76 -0.79
CA TRP A 11 1.65 -10.52 -0.57
C TRP A 11 1.42 -9.43 0.48
N LEU A 12 2.13 -9.47 1.60
CA LEU A 12 2.00 -8.46 2.67
C LEU A 12 2.47 -7.08 2.23
N SER A 13 3.45 -7.00 1.33
CA SER A 13 4.01 -5.73 0.84
C SER A 13 3.39 -5.21 -0.46
N ARG A 14 2.39 -5.91 -1.04
CA ARG A 14 1.81 -5.53 -2.33
C ARG A 14 1.25 -4.11 -2.36
N MET A 15 0.73 -3.65 -1.23
CA MET A 15 0.19 -2.28 -1.11
C MET A 15 1.25 -1.19 -1.17
N TRP A 16 2.52 -1.52 -0.97
CA TRP A 16 3.61 -0.55 -1.10
C TRP A 16 3.75 -0.04 -2.53
N ASP A 17 3.55 -0.91 -3.51
CA ASP A 17 3.55 -0.53 -4.93
C ASP A 17 2.36 0.38 -5.24
N THR A 18 1.20 0.08 -4.71
CA THR A 18 0.00 0.92 -4.86
C THR A 18 0.23 2.31 -4.27
N GLU A 19 0.81 2.37 -3.08
CA GLU A 19 1.16 3.64 -2.43
C GLU A 19 2.16 4.45 -3.27
N ALA A 20 3.21 3.80 -3.78
CA ALA A 20 4.19 4.45 -4.65
C ALA A 20 3.54 5.00 -5.93
N GLN A 21 2.62 4.26 -6.54
CA GLN A 21 1.86 4.72 -7.70
C GLN A 21 0.97 5.93 -7.38
N ILE A 22 0.33 5.94 -6.21
CA ILE A 22 -0.46 7.08 -5.74
C ILE A 22 0.42 8.32 -5.60
N GLU A 23 1.57 8.20 -4.94
CA GLU A 23 2.52 9.30 -4.75
C GLU A 23 3.05 9.85 -6.08
N GLN A 24 3.37 8.97 -7.03
CA GLN A 24 3.80 9.36 -8.37
C GLN A 24 2.71 10.14 -9.11
N LYS A 25 1.47 9.71 -9.05
CA LYS A 25 0.34 10.38 -9.69
C LYS A 25 0.02 11.74 -9.04
N ILE A 26 0.11 11.81 -7.72
CA ILE A 26 -0.04 13.07 -6.97
C ILE A 26 1.05 14.05 -7.38
N GLY A 27 2.30 13.60 -7.45
CA GLY A 27 3.42 14.42 -7.90
C GLY A 27 3.24 14.95 -9.31
N TYR A 28 2.75 14.13 -10.23
CA TYR A 28 2.45 14.56 -11.59
C TYR A 28 1.28 15.57 -11.63
N ARG A 29 0.22 15.31 -10.87
CA ARG A 29 -0.91 16.25 -10.75
C ARG A 29 -0.47 17.59 -10.20
N ASP A 30 0.41 17.61 -9.20
CA ASP A 30 0.95 18.83 -8.63
C ASP A 30 1.78 19.63 -9.64
N LYS A 31 2.54 18.95 -10.53
CA LYS A 31 3.23 19.61 -11.65
C LYS A 31 2.24 20.28 -12.61
N LEU A 32 1.17 19.59 -12.98
CA LEU A 32 0.14 20.18 -13.84
C LEU A 32 -0.50 21.41 -13.20
N ASN A 33 -0.74 21.35 -11.90
CA ASN A 33 -1.28 22.47 -11.13
C ASN A 33 -0.30 23.66 -11.11
N SER A 34 1.00 23.42 -10.98
CA SER A 34 2.03 24.45 -11.05
C SER A 34 2.15 25.09 -12.42
N TRP A 35 1.68 24.41 -13.48
CA TRP A 35 1.60 24.95 -14.87
C TRP A 35 0.31 25.72 -15.13
N GLY A 36 -0.47 26.05 -14.09
CA GLY A 36 -1.64 26.91 -14.17
C GLY A 36 -2.96 26.22 -14.44
N VAL A 37 -3.04 24.90 -14.37
CA VAL A 37 -4.29 24.14 -14.62
C VAL A 37 -5.38 24.48 -13.60
N GLY A 38 -5.02 24.68 -12.33
CA GLY A 38 -5.93 25.08 -11.27
C GLY A 38 -6.42 26.53 -11.38
N GLN A 39 -5.82 27.35 -12.26
CA GLN A 39 -6.16 28.74 -12.54
C GLN A 39 -6.81 28.88 -13.90
N TYR A 40 -7.40 27.83 -14.44
CA TYR A 40 -8.10 27.90 -15.72
C TYR A 40 -9.28 28.85 -15.59
N ASP A 41 -9.11 29.99 -16.22
CA ASP A 41 -10.14 31.06 -16.29
C ASP A 41 -10.59 31.16 -17.74
N ALA A 42 -11.90 31.08 -17.97
CA ALA A 42 -12.48 31.18 -19.31
C ALA A 42 -12.19 32.51 -20.02
N GLU A 43 -11.76 33.52 -19.27
CA GLU A 43 -11.39 34.83 -19.79
C GLU A 43 -10.00 34.85 -20.45
N HIS A 44 -9.15 33.88 -20.25
CA HIS A 44 -7.83 33.79 -20.88
C HIS A 44 -7.81 33.04 -22.22
N VAL A 45 -8.97 32.80 -22.81
CA VAL A 45 -9.16 32.08 -24.07
C VAL A 45 -8.80 32.93 -25.33
N SER A 46 -8.06 33.99 -25.18
CA SER A 46 -7.81 34.91 -26.33
C SER A 46 -6.52 34.62 -27.12
N SER A 47 -5.70 33.66 -26.76
CA SER A 47 -4.53 33.26 -27.55
C SER A 47 -4.75 31.94 -28.26
N ARG A 48 -4.71 31.96 -29.59
CA ARG A 48 -4.99 30.80 -30.46
C ARG A 48 -4.10 29.54 -30.21
N THR A 49 -2.97 29.68 -29.55
CA THR A 49 -2.06 28.56 -29.23
C THR A 49 -2.16 28.10 -27.78
N GLY A 50 -2.83 28.83 -26.89
CA GLY A 50 -2.98 28.49 -25.47
C GLY A 50 -4.24 27.72 -25.13
N GLU A 51 -5.29 27.81 -25.98
CA GLU A 51 -6.59 27.21 -25.71
C GLU A 51 -6.56 25.69 -25.60
N ASN A 52 -6.01 25.00 -26.59
CA ASN A 52 -5.93 23.53 -26.60
C ASN A 52 -5.01 22.99 -25.51
N THR A 53 -3.97 23.71 -25.15
CA THR A 53 -3.00 23.30 -24.14
C THR A 53 -3.57 23.41 -22.73
N SER A 54 -4.30 24.48 -22.41
CA SER A 54 -4.93 24.69 -21.11
C SER A 54 -6.08 23.72 -20.86
N GLU A 55 -6.92 23.53 -21.87
CA GLU A 55 -8.02 22.56 -21.83
C GLU A 55 -7.50 21.12 -21.67
N THR A 56 -6.48 20.75 -22.46
CA THR A 56 -5.86 19.44 -22.38
C THR A 56 -5.25 19.18 -20.99
N LYS A 57 -4.57 20.17 -20.40
CA LYS A 57 -4.03 20.09 -19.04
C LYS A 57 -5.12 19.92 -18.00
N TYR A 58 -6.21 20.65 -18.13
CA TYR A 58 -7.36 20.56 -17.21
C TYR A 58 -8.01 19.17 -17.27
N LEU A 59 -8.22 18.64 -18.47
CA LEU A 59 -8.74 17.28 -18.66
C LEU A 59 -7.80 16.24 -18.05
N GLU A 60 -6.50 16.37 -18.29
CA GLU A 60 -5.49 15.48 -17.71
C GLU A 60 -5.49 15.55 -16.18
N TYR A 61 -5.60 16.73 -15.60
CA TYR A 61 -5.73 16.91 -14.15
C TYR A 61 -6.96 16.18 -13.58
N THR A 62 -8.10 16.29 -14.25
CA THR A 62 -9.34 15.63 -13.87
C THR A 62 -9.19 14.10 -13.94
N VAL A 63 -8.64 13.58 -15.02
CA VAL A 63 -8.39 12.15 -15.21
C VAL A 63 -7.45 11.61 -14.12
N LEU A 64 -6.36 12.32 -13.85
CA LEU A 64 -5.41 11.94 -12.79
C LEU A 64 -6.07 11.94 -11.41
N SER A 65 -6.93 12.91 -11.11
CA SER A 65 -7.65 12.96 -9.84
C SER A 65 -8.56 11.77 -9.66
N GLU A 66 -9.28 11.36 -10.69
CA GLU A 66 -10.10 10.15 -10.68
C GLU A 66 -9.28 8.88 -10.51
N GLU A 67 -8.16 8.77 -11.21
CA GLU A 67 -7.24 7.63 -11.09
C GLU A 67 -6.65 7.51 -9.68
N ILE A 68 -6.28 8.65 -9.07
CA ILE A 68 -5.78 8.71 -7.70
C ILE A 68 -6.85 8.20 -6.72
N GLU A 69 -8.09 8.62 -6.85
CA GLU A 69 -9.19 8.17 -6.00
C GLU A 69 -9.39 6.65 -6.10
N LYS A 70 -9.35 6.11 -7.30
CA LYS A 70 -9.45 4.65 -7.52
C LYS A 70 -8.29 3.90 -6.88
N LYS A 71 -7.08 4.43 -7.00
CA LYS A 71 -5.88 3.84 -6.39
C LYS A 71 -5.92 3.90 -4.85
N ILE A 72 -6.43 4.98 -4.29
CA ILE A 72 -6.63 5.11 -2.84
C ILE A 72 -7.62 4.06 -2.34
N THR A 73 -8.72 3.86 -3.04
CA THR A 73 -9.71 2.82 -2.71
C THR A 73 -9.08 1.42 -2.74
N GLU A 74 -8.28 1.13 -3.77
CA GLU A 74 -7.53 -0.12 -3.89
C GLU A 74 -6.54 -0.30 -2.71
N TYR A 75 -5.80 0.74 -2.37
CA TYR A 75 -4.86 0.75 -1.25
C TYR A 75 -5.56 0.45 0.09
N LEU A 76 -6.68 1.11 0.37
CA LEU A 76 -7.46 0.89 1.59
C LEU A 76 -7.99 -0.54 1.67
N TYR A 77 -8.45 -1.08 0.56
CA TYR A 77 -8.90 -2.46 0.49
C TYR A 77 -7.76 -3.45 0.76
N GLN A 78 -6.61 -3.23 0.14
CA GLN A 78 -5.42 -4.05 0.38
C GLN A 78 -4.96 -3.99 1.84
N ASN A 79 -4.96 -2.79 2.44
CA ASN A 79 -4.62 -2.59 3.85
C ASN A 79 -5.53 -3.39 4.78
N ARG A 80 -6.84 -3.29 4.59
CA ARG A 80 -7.81 -4.01 5.42
C ARG A 80 -7.63 -5.53 5.34
N ARG A 81 -7.38 -6.03 4.15
CA ARG A 81 -7.11 -7.47 3.97
C ARG A 81 -5.81 -7.89 4.63
N THR A 82 -4.79 -7.06 4.55
CA THR A 82 -3.49 -7.31 5.21
C THR A 82 -3.65 -7.31 6.73
N GLU A 83 -4.36 -6.34 7.29
CA GLU A 83 -4.67 -6.29 8.72
C GLU A 83 -5.40 -7.57 9.19
N ALA A 84 -6.39 -8.02 8.42
CA ALA A 84 -7.13 -9.22 8.76
C ALA A 84 -6.25 -10.48 8.78
N VAL A 85 -5.35 -10.61 7.81
CA VAL A 85 -4.41 -11.73 7.73
C VAL A 85 -3.40 -11.68 8.89
N ILE A 86 -2.84 -10.53 9.18
CA ILE A 86 -1.93 -10.32 10.32
C ILE A 86 -2.67 -10.60 11.64
N GLY A 87 -3.92 -10.17 11.76
CA GLY A 87 -4.75 -10.37 12.94
C GLY A 87 -5.04 -11.83 13.26
N ASN A 88 -4.93 -12.73 12.28
CA ASN A 88 -5.08 -14.17 12.49
C ASN A 88 -3.85 -14.83 13.12
N VAL A 89 -2.74 -14.14 13.22
CA VAL A 89 -1.54 -14.63 13.89
C VAL A 89 -1.76 -14.58 15.40
N THR A 90 -1.59 -15.72 16.09
CA THR A 90 -1.88 -15.84 17.52
C THR A 90 -0.80 -15.21 18.41
N ASN A 91 0.45 -15.17 17.96
CA ASN A 91 1.55 -14.60 18.73
C ASN A 91 1.50 -13.06 18.65
N ASN A 92 1.34 -12.41 19.81
CA ASN A 92 1.24 -10.95 19.89
C ASN A 92 2.48 -10.22 19.37
N LEU A 93 3.67 -10.72 19.68
CA LEU A 93 4.92 -10.11 19.22
C LEU A 93 5.03 -10.15 17.70
N TYR A 94 4.75 -11.31 17.09
CA TYR A 94 4.77 -11.46 15.63
C TYR A 94 3.76 -10.54 14.95
N ARG A 95 2.55 -10.49 15.47
CA ARG A 95 1.47 -9.66 14.97
C ARG A 95 1.85 -8.18 15.02
N ASN A 96 2.40 -7.71 16.12
CA ASN A 96 2.81 -6.32 16.30
C ASN A 96 3.97 -5.94 15.36
N ILE A 97 4.97 -6.79 15.21
CA ILE A 97 6.10 -6.56 14.31
C ILE A 97 5.64 -6.53 12.85
N LEU A 98 4.77 -7.45 12.44
CA LEU A 98 4.23 -7.48 11.09
C LEU A 98 3.40 -6.23 10.80
N PHE A 99 2.57 -5.82 11.74
CA PHE A 99 1.76 -4.61 11.59
C PHE A 99 2.64 -3.36 11.45
N ASP A 100 3.60 -3.20 12.34
CA ASP A 100 4.50 -2.05 12.32
C ASP A 100 5.37 -2.01 11.06
N TRP A 101 5.83 -3.15 10.58
CA TRP A 101 6.67 -3.22 9.39
C TRP A 101 5.87 -3.02 8.10
N TYR A 102 4.77 -3.75 7.92
CA TYR A 102 4.03 -3.76 6.65
C TYR A 102 2.98 -2.67 6.53
N ILE A 103 2.29 -2.33 7.61
CA ILE A 103 1.20 -1.33 7.61
C ILE A 103 1.74 0.06 7.95
N ASN A 104 2.49 0.19 9.05
CA ASN A 104 2.99 1.47 9.53
C ASN A 104 4.31 1.91 8.88
N HIS A 105 4.92 1.08 8.06
CA HIS A 105 6.20 1.37 7.37
C HIS A 105 7.32 1.81 8.32
N LYS A 106 7.35 1.30 9.54
CA LYS A 106 8.41 1.61 10.49
C LYS A 106 9.75 1.08 9.99
N LYS A 107 10.77 1.89 10.11
CA LYS A 107 12.12 1.53 9.71
C LYS A 107 12.71 0.49 10.65
N TRP A 108 13.64 -0.29 10.12
CA TRP A 108 14.28 -1.36 10.87
C TRP A 108 14.90 -0.89 12.19
N ASN A 109 15.57 0.25 12.18
CA ASN A 109 16.16 0.84 13.38
C ASN A 109 15.10 1.25 14.42
N GLU A 110 13.95 1.74 13.99
CA GLU A 110 12.82 2.07 14.87
C GLU A 110 12.25 0.83 15.53
N LEU A 111 12.09 -0.25 14.77
CA LEU A 111 11.63 -1.54 15.29
C LEU A 111 12.59 -2.11 16.32
N CYS A 112 13.89 -2.03 16.07
CA CYS A 112 14.91 -2.47 17.02
C CYS A 112 14.79 -1.72 18.35
N ARG A 113 14.55 -0.41 18.31
CA ARG A 113 14.36 0.41 19.53
C ARG A 113 13.05 0.10 20.24
N THR A 114 11.97 0.01 19.48
CA THR A 114 10.61 -0.21 20.02
C THR A 114 10.53 -1.55 20.75
N TYR A 115 11.09 -2.60 20.17
CA TYR A 115 11.00 -3.95 20.71
C TYR A 115 12.23 -4.38 21.51
N ASN A 116 13.23 -3.53 21.57
CA ASN A 116 14.47 -3.77 22.29
C ASN A 116 15.22 -5.05 21.85
N TYR A 117 15.30 -5.27 20.55
CA TYR A 117 16.02 -6.37 19.92
C TYR A 117 17.16 -5.87 19.03
N GLY A 118 18.22 -6.67 18.91
CA GLY A 118 19.26 -6.47 17.92
C GLY A 118 18.76 -6.77 16.50
N LYS A 119 19.45 -6.25 15.48
CA LYS A 119 19.06 -6.41 14.06
C LYS A 119 18.90 -7.87 13.64
N SER A 120 19.84 -8.73 14.00
CA SER A 120 19.80 -10.16 13.64
C SER A 120 18.68 -10.91 14.35
N GLN A 121 18.41 -10.59 15.62
CA GLN A 121 17.31 -11.15 16.38
C GLN A 121 15.95 -10.75 15.78
N LEU A 122 15.79 -9.49 15.47
CA LEU A 122 14.56 -8.98 14.88
C LEU A 122 14.31 -9.58 13.49
N TYR A 123 15.38 -9.75 12.70
CA TYR A 123 15.31 -10.43 11.41
C TYR A 123 14.81 -11.87 11.55
N SER A 124 15.36 -12.60 12.50
CA SER A 124 14.92 -13.97 12.81
C SER A 124 13.45 -14.02 13.27
N ILE A 125 13.05 -13.10 14.12
CA ILE A 125 11.65 -12.98 14.59
C ILE A 125 10.71 -12.67 13.41
N ARG A 126 11.10 -11.78 12.51
CA ARG A 126 10.32 -11.51 11.29
C ARG A 126 10.11 -12.74 10.43
N GLN A 127 11.14 -13.54 10.24
CA GLN A 127 11.02 -14.80 9.49
C GLN A 127 10.03 -15.76 10.14
N LYS A 128 10.11 -15.93 11.46
CA LYS A 128 9.16 -16.75 12.22
C LYS A 128 7.73 -16.20 12.11
N ALA A 129 7.58 -14.89 12.11
CA ALA A 129 6.29 -14.23 11.94
C ALA A 129 5.70 -14.51 10.54
N LEU A 130 6.51 -14.46 9.49
CA LEU A 130 6.08 -14.81 8.13
C LEU A 130 5.64 -16.29 8.04
N ASP A 131 6.36 -17.19 8.69
CA ASP A 131 5.94 -18.59 8.79
C ASP A 131 4.61 -18.75 9.52
N ALA A 132 4.38 -17.97 10.56
CA ALA A 132 3.11 -17.97 11.29
C ALA A 132 1.94 -17.50 10.42
N VAL A 133 2.14 -16.50 9.57
CA VAL A 133 1.15 -16.06 8.58
C VAL A 133 0.81 -17.19 7.61
N ALA A 134 1.81 -17.85 7.05
CA ALA A 134 1.61 -18.96 6.13
C ALA A 134 0.79 -20.09 6.76
N ARG A 135 1.06 -20.42 8.03
CA ARG A 135 0.32 -21.45 8.77
C ARG A 135 -1.12 -21.07 9.07
N SER A 136 -1.36 -19.85 9.50
CA SER A 136 -2.71 -19.37 9.79
C SER A 136 -3.59 -19.31 8.54
N SER A 137 -3.02 -18.92 7.41
CA SER A 137 -3.73 -18.89 6.12
C SER A 137 -4.17 -20.28 5.66
N ARG A 138 -3.37 -21.31 5.91
CA ARG A 138 -3.74 -22.71 5.61
C ARG A 138 -4.90 -23.19 6.49
N LYS A 139 -4.88 -22.87 7.78
CA LYS A 139 -5.97 -23.22 8.71
C LYS A 139 -7.30 -22.59 8.31
N VAL A 140 -7.29 -21.36 7.86
CA VAL A 140 -8.50 -20.65 7.39
C VAL A 140 -9.05 -21.30 6.13
N LYS A 141 -8.20 -21.71 5.19
CA LYS A 141 -8.63 -22.44 3.98
C LYS A 141 -9.25 -23.80 4.32
N GLN A 142 -8.65 -24.54 5.25
CA GLN A 142 -9.19 -25.84 5.67
C GLN A 142 -10.56 -25.72 6.36
N ARG A 143 -10.75 -24.69 7.19
CA ARG A 143 -12.06 -24.44 7.84
C ARG A 143 -13.16 -24.10 6.83
N LYS A 144 -12.82 -23.33 5.80
CA LYS A 144 -13.79 -23.02 4.72
C LYS A 144 -14.17 -24.24 3.89
N THR A 145 -13.24 -25.14 3.66
CA THR A 145 -13.49 -26.38 2.90
C THR A 145 -14.37 -27.35 3.69
N THR A 146 -14.20 -27.46 4.99
CA THR A 146 -15.04 -28.29 5.87
C THR A 146 -16.44 -27.70 6.07
N SER A 147 -16.58 -26.39 6.02
CA SER A 147 -17.88 -25.71 6.16
C SER A 147 -18.76 -25.83 4.90
N SER A 148 -18.19 -26.06 3.73
CA SER A 148 -18.95 -26.20 2.47
C SER A 148 -19.49 -27.60 2.22
N PHE A 149 -19.20 -28.58 3.07
CA PHE A 149 -19.67 -29.96 2.98
C PHE A 149 -20.85 -30.31 3.92
N ARG A 150 -21.42 -29.30 4.57
CA ARG A 150 -22.60 -29.50 5.42
C ARG A 150 -23.84 -28.94 4.70
#